data_428e084550c10b4b4cf0ceabeba6a8bc
#
_entry.id   428e084550c10b4b4cf0ceabeba6a8bc
#
_cell.length_a   1.000
_cell.length_b   1.000
_cell.length_c   1.000
_cell.angle_alpha   90.00
_cell.angle_beta   90.00
_cell.angle_gamma   90.00
#
_symmetry.space_group_name_H-M   'P 1'
#
loop_
_entity.id
_entity.type
_entity.pdbx_description
1 polymer ?
#
loop_
_entity_poly.entity_id
_entity_poly.type
_entity_poly.pdbx_seq_one_letter_code
_entity_poly.pdbx_strand_id
1 'polypeptide(L)'
;VEQSRSNGMVVETVVGDTAYSGKDNIILSNDEENGFELVARLNPTISNGTRKEEDQFDYNKDAGMFVCPAGHMAIRKARQGKKGQGQNQSLVFFFDVDKCKVCSRRNGCYKEGAKSKTYSVQIKSVEHQQQADFEKSEEFRTKAKVRYKIEAKNSELKNVFGYDRADS
;
A
#
# COMPACT_ATOMS: atom_id res chain seq x y z
N VAL A 1 -3.48 11.28 -17.74
CA VAL A 1 -4.82 11.92 -17.77
C VAL A 1 -4.76 13.26 -18.46
N GLU A 2 -3.96 14.21 -17.97
CA GLU A 2 -3.85 15.57 -18.55
C GLU A 2 -3.50 15.55 -20.04
N GLN A 3 -2.47 14.79 -20.42
CA GLN A 3 -2.08 14.66 -21.84
C GLN A 3 -3.19 14.05 -22.71
N SER A 4 -3.97 13.11 -22.18
CA SER A 4 -5.10 12.53 -22.90
C SER A 4 -6.20 13.55 -23.11
N ARG A 5 -6.51 14.33 -22.08
CA ARG A 5 -7.51 15.40 -22.11
C ARG A 5 -7.10 16.55 -23.05
N SER A 6 -5.84 16.95 -23.02
CA SER A 6 -5.31 17.97 -23.94
C SER A 6 -5.42 17.54 -25.42
N ASN A 7 -5.46 16.23 -25.68
CA ASN A 7 -5.71 15.65 -27.02
C ASN A 7 -7.21 15.42 -27.31
N GLY A 8 -8.10 16.02 -26.50
CA GLY A 8 -9.56 15.97 -26.72
C GLY A 8 -10.24 14.70 -26.23
N MET A 9 -9.57 13.85 -25.45
CA MET A 9 -10.18 12.64 -24.90
C MET A 9 -10.95 12.96 -23.61
N VAL A 10 -12.15 12.41 -23.48
CA VAL A 10 -12.88 12.40 -22.22
C VAL A 10 -12.37 11.22 -21.39
N VAL A 11 -11.79 11.49 -20.22
CA VAL A 11 -11.30 10.47 -19.31
C VAL A 11 -12.20 10.41 -18.08
N GLU A 12 -13.07 9.41 -18.03
CA GLU A 12 -14.01 9.17 -16.93
C GLU A 12 -13.47 8.16 -15.92
N THR A 13 -12.79 7.12 -16.40
CA THR A 13 -12.27 6.03 -15.56
C THR A 13 -10.83 5.70 -15.94
N VAL A 14 -9.97 5.56 -14.93
CA VAL A 14 -8.58 5.10 -15.07
C VAL A 14 -8.42 3.77 -14.35
N VAL A 15 -8.08 2.73 -15.09
CA VAL A 15 -7.79 1.39 -14.52
C VAL A 15 -6.28 1.22 -14.43
N GLY A 16 -5.77 1.07 -13.22
CA GLY A 16 -4.33 1.00 -12.95
C GLY A 16 -3.93 -0.19 -12.08
N ASP A 17 -2.62 -0.36 -11.93
CA ASP A 17 -2.06 -1.29 -10.95
C ASP A 17 -1.96 -0.65 -9.54
N THR A 18 -1.41 -1.40 -8.59
CA THR A 18 -1.26 -0.93 -7.20
C THR A 18 -0.32 0.26 -7.05
N ALA A 19 0.54 0.56 -8.03
CA ALA A 19 1.41 1.73 -8.01
C ALA A 19 0.62 3.05 -8.11
N TYR A 20 -0.56 3.00 -8.75
CA TYR A 20 -1.43 4.16 -8.88
C TYR A 20 -2.28 4.44 -7.63
N SER A 21 -2.26 3.58 -6.62
CA SER A 21 -3.04 3.75 -5.37
C SER A 21 -2.37 4.67 -4.35
N GLY A 22 -1.39 5.45 -4.75
CA GLY A 22 -0.78 6.48 -3.89
C GLY A 22 -1.78 7.57 -3.52
N LYS A 23 -1.62 8.15 -2.33
CA LYS A 23 -2.54 9.16 -1.80
C LYS A 23 -2.78 10.32 -2.78
N ASP A 24 -1.75 10.82 -3.43
CA ASP A 24 -1.85 11.96 -4.34
C ASP A 24 -2.69 11.62 -5.58
N ASN A 25 -2.57 10.39 -6.09
CA ASN A 25 -3.40 9.93 -7.20
C ASN A 25 -4.87 9.79 -6.82
N ILE A 26 -5.14 9.34 -5.58
CA ILE A 26 -6.52 9.23 -5.06
C ILE A 26 -7.12 10.64 -4.86
N ILE A 27 -6.34 11.58 -4.34
CA ILE A 27 -6.78 12.98 -4.21
C ILE A 27 -7.09 13.56 -5.59
N LEU A 28 -6.19 13.38 -6.56
CA LEU A 28 -6.38 13.84 -7.92
C LEU A 28 -7.63 13.21 -8.59
N SER A 29 -7.89 11.94 -8.32
CA SER A 29 -9.08 11.26 -8.85
C SER A 29 -10.39 11.78 -8.26
N ASN A 30 -10.35 12.25 -7.01
CA ASN A 30 -11.51 12.79 -6.29
C ASN A 30 -11.69 14.31 -6.47
N ASP A 31 -10.94 14.93 -7.37
CA ASP A 31 -11.09 16.36 -7.68
C ASP A 31 -12.49 16.65 -8.24
N GLU A 32 -13.15 17.70 -7.76
CA GLU A 32 -14.54 18.00 -8.11
C GLU A 32 -14.69 18.45 -9.58
N GLU A 33 -13.68 19.13 -10.14
CA GLU A 33 -13.75 19.69 -11.49
C GLU A 33 -13.15 18.75 -12.55
N ASN A 34 -12.02 18.13 -12.20
CA ASN A 34 -11.19 17.36 -13.13
C ASN A 34 -11.02 15.91 -12.69
N GLY A 35 -11.81 15.44 -11.75
CA GLY A 35 -11.74 14.10 -11.22
C GLY A 35 -12.03 13.02 -12.27
N PHE A 36 -11.70 11.82 -11.92
CA PHE A 36 -11.98 10.60 -12.69
C PHE A 36 -12.07 9.44 -11.70
N GLU A 37 -12.78 8.41 -12.06
CA GLU A 37 -12.84 7.23 -11.22
C GLU A 37 -11.52 6.45 -11.30
N LEU A 38 -10.85 6.25 -10.17
CA LEU A 38 -9.62 5.48 -10.10
C LEU A 38 -9.89 4.03 -9.68
N VAL A 39 -9.80 3.10 -10.63
CA VAL A 39 -9.91 1.66 -10.40
C VAL A 39 -8.50 1.06 -10.23
N ALA A 40 -7.91 1.27 -9.07
CA ALA A 40 -6.61 0.71 -8.69
C ALA A 40 -6.70 0.11 -7.29
N ARG A 41 -6.21 -1.12 -7.11
CA ARG A 41 -6.16 -1.74 -5.78
C ARG A 41 -5.12 -1.05 -4.92
N LEU A 42 -5.41 -0.87 -3.64
CA LEU A 42 -4.43 -0.39 -2.69
C LEU A 42 -3.21 -1.30 -2.64
N ASN A 43 -2.04 -0.69 -2.57
CA ASN A 43 -0.81 -1.46 -2.36
C ASN A 43 -0.95 -2.30 -1.08
N PRO A 44 -0.62 -3.60 -1.09
CA PRO A 44 -0.73 -4.47 0.09
C PRO A 44 -0.02 -3.93 1.33
N THR A 45 1.05 -3.15 1.16
CA THR A 45 1.74 -2.48 2.28
C THR A 45 0.87 -1.45 2.98
N ILE A 46 -0.10 -0.85 2.27
CA ILE A 46 -1.07 0.10 2.83
C ILE A 46 -2.25 -0.65 3.47
N SER A 47 -2.71 -1.74 2.84
CA SER A 47 -3.90 -2.47 3.26
C SER A 47 -3.63 -3.48 4.38
N ASN A 48 -2.64 -4.34 4.24
CA ASN A 48 -2.43 -5.51 5.12
C ASN A 48 -1.03 -5.60 5.72
N GLY A 49 -0.06 -4.77 5.27
CA GLY A 49 1.35 -4.96 5.57
C GLY A 49 1.95 -6.14 4.78
N THR A 50 3.21 -6.45 5.08
CA THR A 50 3.99 -7.49 4.37
C THR A 50 4.18 -8.77 5.17
N ARG A 51 3.59 -8.88 6.37
CA ARG A 51 3.78 -10.02 7.26
C ARG A 51 2.70 -11.07 7.07
N LYS A 52 3.10 -12.33 7.18
CA LYS A 52 2.18 -13.46 7.28
C LYS A 52 1.33 -13.33 8.55
N GLU A 53 0.15 -13.91 8.56
CA GLU A 53 -0.79 -13.85 9.69
C GLU A 53 -0.14 -14.37 11.00
N GLU A 54 0.63 -15.45 10.93
CA GLU A 54 1.36 -16.04 12.06
C GLU A 54 2.49 -15.16 12.64
N ASP A 55 2.97 -14.19 11.84
CA ASP A 55 4.01 -13.23 12.22
C ASP A 55 3.45 -11.85 12.54
N GLN A 56 2.15 -11.71 12.61
CA GLN A 56 1.50 -10.44 12.92
C GLN A 56 1.71 -10.07 14.40
N PHE A 57 1.68 -8.77 14.63
CA PHE A 57 1.80 -8.19 15.96
C PHE A 57 0.40 -7.81 16.42
N ASP A 58 0.04 -8.20 17.64
CA ASP A 58 -1.25 -7.91 18.23
C ASP A 58 -1.30 -6.50 18.82
N TYR A 59 -2.40 -5.79 18.55
CA TYR A 59 -2.57 -4.46 19.12
C TYR A 59 -3.28 -4.52 20.47
N ASN A 60 -2.56 -4.16 21.53
CA ASN A 60 -3.12 -3.97 22.85
C ASN A 60 -3.80 -2.59 22.93
N LYS A 61 -5.12 -2.57 22.98
CA LYS A 61 -5.93 -1.34 22.99
C LYS A 61 -5.72 -0.50 24.25
N ASP A 62 -5.57 -1.14 25.39
CA ASP A 62 -5.45 -0.47 26.69
C ASP A 62 -4.11 0.26 26.80
N ALA A 63 -3.03 -0.38 26.38
CA ALA A 63 -1.71 0.24 26.35
C ALA A 63 -1.47 1.13 25.11
N GLY A 64 -2.28 1.00 24.07
CA GLY A 64 -2.08 1.68 22.79
C GLY A 64 -0.78 1.27 22.08
N MET A 65 -0.32 0.04 22.28
CA MET A 65 0.95 -0.51 21.84
C MET A 65 0.77 -1.87 21.17
N PHE A 66 1.71 -2.23 20.31
CA PHE A 66 1.75 -3.57 19.71
C PHE A 66 2.55 -4.54 20.60
N VAL A 67 2.07 -5.78 20.63
CA VAL A 67 2.73 -6.94 21.23
C VAL A 67 3.22 -7.85 20.11
N CYS A 68 4.48 -8.25 20.16
CA CYS A 68 5.05 -9.16 19.17
C CYS A 68 4.59 -10.62 19.41
N PRO A 69 4.73 -11.54 18.42
CA PRO A 69 4.35 -12.94 18.57
C PRO A 69 5.06 -13.70 19.70
N ALA A 70 6.15 -13.15 20.26
CA ALA A 70 6.83 -13.69 21.44
C ALA A 70 6.33 -13.07 22.77
N GLY A 71 5.24 -12.29 22.77
CA GLY A 71 4.64 -11.70 23.94
C GLY A 71 5.31 -10.41 24.47
N HIS A 72 6.27 -9.84 23.74
CA HIS A 72 6.90 -8.59 24.15
C HIS A 72 6.15 -7.39 23.62
N MET A 73 5.77 -6.48 24.49
CA MET A 73 5.11 -5.22 24.15
C MET A 73 6.14 -4.17 23.71
N ALA A 74 5.77 -3.34 22.73
CA ALA A 74 6.57 -2.19 22.33
C ALA A 74 6.77 -1.22 23.50
N ILE A 75 7.96 -0.65 23.61
CA ILE A 75 8.35 0.26 24.72
C ILE A 75 8.08 1.73 24.42
N ARG A 76 7.96 2.08 23.14
CA ARG A 76 7.61 3.43 22.66
C ARG A 76 7.06 3.38 21.25
N LYS A 77 6.39 4.47 20.86
CA LYS A 77 5.92 4.70 19.49
C LYS A 77 6.29 6.10 19.01
N ALA A 78 6.48 6.24 17.71
CA ALA A 78 6.72 7.51 17.05
C ALA A 78 6.00 7.56 15.70
N ARG A 79 5.55 8.74 15.30
CA ARG A 79 5.02 8.98 13.97
C ARG A 79 6.16 9.30 13.02
N GLN A 80 6.17 8.66 11.86
CA GLN A 80 7.15 8.84 10.81
C GLN A 80 6.46 9.29 9.53
N GLY A 81 7.13 10.13 8.74
CA GLY A 81 6.58 10.77 7.54
C GLY A 81 6.11 12.21 7.79
N LYS A 82 6.26 13.06 6.79
CA LYS A 82 5.89 14.48 6.90
C LYS A 82 4.39 14.66 6.64
N LYS A 83 3.72 15.41 7.51
CA LYS A 83 2.31 15.78 7.33
C LYS A 83 2.18 16.73 6.13
N GLY A 84 1.28 16.41 5.20
CA GLY A 84 0.95 17.30 4.08
C GLY A 84 1.87 17.25 2.86
N GLN A 85 2.80 16.28 2.77
CA GLN A 85 3.70 16.14 1.61
C GLN A 85 3.46 14.87 0.79
N GLY A 86 2.20 14.45 0.62
CA GLY A 86 1.85 13.29 -0.22
C GLY A 86 2.38 11.93 0.27
N GLN A 87 3.28 11.92 1.24
CA GLN A 87 3.86 10.69 1.77
C GLN A 87 2.94 10.04 2.80
N ASN A 88 2.76 8.74 2.68
CA ASN A 88 2.03 7.95 3.66
C ASN A 88 2.72 8.05 5.03
N GLN A 89 1.99 8.52 6.04
CA GLN A 89 2.48 8.52 7.41
C GLN A 89 2.43 7.10 7.98
N SER A 90 3.44 6.74 8.76
CA SER A 90 3.45 5.49 9.52
C SER A 90 3.60 5.73 11.01
N LEU A 91 3.01 4.85 11.79
CA LEU A 91 3.24 4.76 13.22
C LEU A 91 4.25 3.64 13.46
N VAL A 92 5.42 4.00 14.00
CA VAL A 92 6.52 3.07 14.25
C VAL A 92 6.56 2.74 15.73
N PHE A 93 6.49 1.46 16.04
CA PHE A 93 6.57 0.91 17.39
C PHE A 93 7.96 0.32 17.59
N PHE A 94 8.59 0.65 18.69
CA PHE A 94 9.95 0.23 19.02
C PHE A 94 9.91 -0.81 20.12
N PHE A 95 10.68 -1.86 19.97
CA PHE A 95 10.79 -2.97 20.90
C PHE A 95 12.15 -2.95 21.62
N ASP A 96 12.18 -3.53 22.80
CA ASP A 96 13.40 -3.70 23.58
C ASP A 96 14.35 -4.68 22.87
N VAL A 97 15.48 -4.15 22.44
CA VAL A 97 16.49 -4.91 21.66
C VAL A 97 17.13 -6.02 22.50
N ASP A 98 17.30 -5.81 23.79
CA ASP A 98 17.94 -6.82 24.64
C ASP A 98 17.04 -8.05 24.80
N LYS A 99 15.72 -7.85 24.87
CA LYS A 99 14.76 -8.96 24.79
C LYS A 99 14.76 -9.64 23.43
N CYS A 100 14.94 -8.87 22.35
CA CYS A 100 14.97 -9.43 21.00
C CYS A 100 16.24 -10.29 20.75
N LYS A 101 17.37 -9.94 21.32
CA LYS A 101 18.64 -10.70 21.20
C LYS A 101 18.52 -12.13 21.73
N VAL A 102 17.79 -12.32 22.83
CA VAL A 102 17.62 -13.62 23.48
C VAL A 102 16.29 -14.31 23.18
N CYS A 103 15.51 -13.74 22.28
CA CYS A 103 14.19 -14.23 21.92
C CYS A 103 14.25 -15.57 21.18
N SER A 104 13.42 -16.55 21.56
CA SER A 104 13.29 -17.83 20.88
C SER A 104 12.81 -17.70 19.41
N ARG A 105 12.06 -16.62 19.10
CA ARG A 105 11.55 -16.31 17.76
C ARG A 105 12.42 -15.26 17.02
N ARG A 106 13.70 -15.12 17.38
CA ARG A 106 14.57 -14.12 16.76
C ARG A 106 14.87 -14.37 15.28
N ASN A 107 14.88 -15.63 14.86
CA ASN A 107 15.17 -15.99 13.48
C ASN A 107 14.11 -15.44 12.51
N GLY A 108 14.55 -14.69 11.50
CA GLY A 108 13.65 -13.99 10.57
C GLY A 108 12.99 -12.72 11.15
N CYS A 109 13.05 -12.51 12.47
CA CYS A 109 12.46 -11.36 13.13
C CYS A 109 13.48 -10.30 13.55
N TYR A 110 14.60 -10.68 14.16
CA TYR A 110 15.64 -9.78 14.63
C TYR A 110 16.95 -10.05 13.90
N LYS A 111 17.56 -8.99 13.35
CA LYS A 111 18.87 -9.07 12.72
C LYS A 111 19.96 -8.89 13.79
N GLU A 112 20.89 -9.82 13.88
CA GLU A 112 21.99 -9.75 14.83
C GLU A 112 22.81 -8.47 14.64
N GLY A 113 23.17 -7.81 15.75
CA GLY A 113 23.85 -6.52 15.75
C GLY A 113 22.96 -5.30 15.47
N ALA A 114 21.66 -5.49 15.21
CA ALA A 114 20.76 -4.36 15.01
C ALA A 114 20.60 -3.53 16.30
N LYS A 115 20.70 -2.20 16.16
CA LYS A 115 20.54 -1.24 17.26
C LYS A 115 19.10 -0.97 17.63
N SER A 116 18.14 -1.38 16.81
CA SER A 116 16.71 -1.19 17.03
C SER A 116 15.91 -2.34 16.43
N LYS A 117 14.77 -2.63 17.04
CA LYS A 117 13.72 -3.48 16.47
C LYS A 117 12.45 -2.67 16.40
N THR A 118 11.87 -2.59 15.22
CA THR A 118 10.66 -1.81 14.99
C THR A 118 9.58 -2.63 14.29
N TYR A 119 8.34 -2.20 14.49
CA TYR A 119 7.17 -2.61 13.73
C TYR A 119 6.45 -1.34 13.27
N SER A 120 6.23 -1.21 11.98
CA SER A 120 5.62 -0.02 11.40
C SER A 120 4.24 -0.35 10.87
N VAL A 121 3.27 0.50 11.20
CA VAL A 121 1.90 0.43 10.71
C VAL A 121 1.61 1.70 9.93
N GLN A 122 1.15 1.56 8.70
CA GLN A 122 0.73 2.69 7.88
C GLN A 122 -0.53 3.31 8.47
N ILE A 123 -0.54 4.65 8.60
CA ILE A 123 -1.74 5.39 8.97
C ILE A 123 -2.54 5.56 7.68
N LYS A 124 -3.64 4.83 7.56
CA LYS A 124 -4.57 5.01 6.44
C LYS A 124 -5.16 6.41 6.51
N SER A 125 -5.01 7.16 5.44
CA SER A 125 -5.72 8.44 5.29
C SER A 125 -7.20 8.19 4.96
N VAL A 126 -8.00 9.23 5.02
CA VAL A 126 -9.43 9.16 4.66
C VAL A 126 -9.58 8.68 3.21
N GLU A 127 -8.73 9.17 2.32
CA GLU A 127 -8.71 8.81 0.91
C GLU A 127 -8.39 7.31 0.70
N HIS A 128 -7.42 6.77 1.42
CA HIS A 128 -7.15 5.33 1.38
C HIS A 128 -8.30 4.50 1.95
N GLN A 129 -9.00 5.00 2.95
CA GLN A 129 -10.16 4.30 3.49
C GLN A 129 -11.32 4.29 2.48
N GLN A 130 -11.59 5.40 1.82
CA GLN A 130 -12.57 5.50 0.75
C GLN A 130 -12.25 4.54 -0.40
N GLN A 131 -10.98 4.51 -0.83
CA GLN A 131 -10.53 3.58 -1.86
C GLN A 131 -10.68 2.11 -1.42
N ALA A 132 -10.35 1.78 -0.16
CA ALA A 132 -10.53 0.44 0.39
C ALA A 132 -12.01 0.01 0.43
N ASP A 133 -12.92 0.93 0.67
CA ASP A 133 -14.36 0.65 0.66
C ASP A 133 -14.88 0.53 -0.77
N PHE A 134 -14.39 1.34 -1.71
CA PHE A 134 -14.68 1.20 -3.13
C PHE A 134 -14.21 -0.16 -3.69
N GLU A 135 -13.03 -0.65 -3.31
CA GLU A 135 -12.53 -1.98 -3.73
C GLU A 135 -13.47 -3.15 -3.39
N LYS A 136 -14.30 -3.00 -2.36
CA LYS A 136 -15.27 -4.03 -1.96
C LYS A 136 -16.51 -4.05 -2.84
N SER A 137 -16.75 -3.00 -3.61
CA SER A 137 -17.94 -2.84 -4.46
C SER A 137 -17.92 -3.79 -5.65
N GLU A 138 -19.11 -4.12 -6.15
CA GLU A 138 -19.26 -4.91 -7.38
C GLU A 138 -18.83 -4.11 -8.61
N GLU A 139 -19.04 -2.81 -8.58
CA GLU A 139 -18.62 -1.88 -9.61
C GLU A 139 -17.09 -1.94 -9.82
N PHE A 140 -16.32 -1.82 -8.72
CA PHE A 140 -14.87 -1.97 -8.77
C PHE A 140 -14.45 -3.31 -9.38
N ARG A 141 -15.06 -4.42 -8.91
CA ARG A 141 -14.73 -5.76 -9.40
C ARG A 141 -14.98 -5.91 -10.90
N THR A 142 -16.04 -5.32 -11.39
CA THR A 142 -16.39 -5.35 -12.82
C THR A 142 -15.41 -4.54 -13.64
N LYS A 143 -15.11 -3.32 -13.23
CA LYS A 143 -14.17 -2.43 -13.94
C LYS A 143 -12.72 -2.93 -13.87
N ALA A 144 -12.29 -3.48 -12.74
CA ALA A 144 -10.95 -4.05 -12.57
C ALA A 144 -10.64 -5.23 -13.53
N LYS A 145 -11.67 -5.95 -14.00
CA LYS A 145 -11.51 -7.02 -14.99
C LYS A 145 -11.00 -6.49 -16.34
N VAL A 146 -11.21 -5.22 -16.66
CA VAL A 146 -10.72 -4.61 -17.90
C VAL A 146 -9.20 -4.65 -17.97
N ARG A 147 -8.52 -4.56 -16.83
CA ARG A 147 -7.06 -4.65 -16.76
C ARG A 147 -6.52 -5.97 -17.34
N TYR A 148 -7.20 -7.09 -17.07
CA TYR A 148 -6.80 -8.38 -17.62
C TYR A 148 -6.72 -8.37 -19.15
N LYS A 149 -7.65 -7.67 -19.84
CA LYS A 149 -7.65 -7.55 -21.29
C LYS A 149 -6.42 -6.80 -21.80
N ILE A 150 -5.99 -5.76 -21.08
CA ILE A 150 -4.80 -4.98 -21.42
C ILE A 150 -3.53 -5.82 -21.23
N GLU A 151 -3.44 -6.56 -20.12
CA GLU A 151 -2.31 -7.45 -19.83
C GLU A 151 -2.22 -8.59 -20.85
N ALA A 152 -3.35 -9.19 -21.22
CA ALA A 152 -3.42 -10.22 -22.26
C ALA A 152 -2.95 -9.66 -23.61
N LYS A 153 -3.37 -8.44 -23.96
CA LYS A 153 -2.95 -7.79 -25.22
C LYS A 153 -1.46 -7.46 -25.21
N ASN A 154 -0.94 -6.95 -24.10
CA ASN A 154 0.50 -6.70 -23.96
C ASN A 154 1.33 -8.00 -24.07
N SER A 155 0.83 -9.09 -23.48
CA SER A 155 1.47 -10.41 -23.63
C SER A 155 1.46 -10.90 -25.07
N GLU A 156 0.36 -10.74 -25.77
CA GLU A 156 0.27 -11.06 -27.20
C GLU A 156 1.26 -10.24 -28.03
N LEU A 157 1.33 -8.91 -27.81
CA LEU A 157 2.27 -8.04 -28.50
C LEU A 157 3.72 -8.48 -28.28
N LYS A 158 4.09 -8.84 -27.06
CA LYS A 158 5.45 -9.32 -26.74
C LYS A 158 5.74 -10.69 -27.35
N ASN A 159 4.85 -11.64 -27.15
CA ASN A 159 5.14 -13.05 -27.45
C ASN A 159 4.85 -13.42 -28.90
N VAL A 160 3.88 -12.77 -29.54
CA VAL A 160 3.49 -13.08 -30.92
C VAL A 160 4.15 -12.13 -31.93
N PHE A 161 4.26 -10.84 -31.57
CA PHE A 161 4.76 -9.80 -32.49
C PHE A 161 6.18 -9.31 -32.13
N GLY A 162 6.82 -9.84 -31.09
CA GLY A 162 8.21 -9.56 -30.75
C GLY A 162 8.48 -8.13 -30.23
N TYR A 163 7.45 -7.40 -29.79
CA TYR A 163 7.60 -6.06 -29.21
C TYR A 163 8.11 -6.14 -27.76
N ASP A 164 9.39 -6.52 -27.59
CA ASP A 164 10.00 -6.67 -26.27
C ASP A 164 10.40 -5.32 -25.62
N ARG A 165 10.59 -4.28 -26.42
CA ARG A 165 10.96 -2.93 -25.95
C ARG A 165 10.15 -1.89 -26.69
N ALA A 166 9.68 -0.87 -25.96
CA ALA A 166 9.30 0.37 -26.59
C ALA A 166 10.60 1.09 -26.96
N ASP A 167 10.82 1.37 -28.24
CA ASP A 167 11.90 2.24 -28.67
C ASP A 167 11.63 3.63 -28.10
N SER A 168 12.55 4.10 -27.26
CA SER A 168 12.55 5.42 -26.63
C SER A 168 13.13 6.48 -27.56
#